data_a763aa18fea5a3cf4a63e1d2c9be532a
#
_entry.id   a763aa18fea5a3cf4a63e1d2c9be532a
#
_cell.length_a   1.000
_cell.length_b   1.000
_cell.length_c   1.000
_cell.angle_alpha   90.00
_cell.angle_beta   90.00
_cell.angle_gamma   90.00
#
_symmetry.space_group_name_H-M   'P 1'
#
loop_
_entity.id
_entity.type
_entity.pdbx_description
1 polymer ?
#
loop_
_entity_poly.entity_id
_entity_poly.type
_entity_poly.pdbx_seq_one_letter_code
_entity_poly.pdbx_strand_id
1 'polypeptide(L)'
;SGEQSVVTVRFDNAPDGILLIRKVCSVNPSVTLANAEFKITYADGTLIGDSNGIFRTDEHGEIRVPGLKPGKSVIVTETRAPDGYLIDTQSQTVQIKEGRTVSLTFKNQPKGKLIIQKRDSATGQPLPGAEFRVTTAAGCEVGLDGVIGSSTLTQNGIFTTDGQGEITITNLAPGAYVINEIKAPTGYVMDRASTNVVIGKNGDTQTVIVKNSKAGTLVIDKRDSLTGKPLQGVTFKVTTSTGEFVPAENGQISSNGLYFTDKDGKITIHGVVGTLVVTETATIPGYTIDEASRTQTVVVNPNDTQTLHFTNTPSTTLVIEKYIEGTTTPLKGVTFLVTDSSGTVVGNSNGEFITDENGRVVIHDLEPGTTVTAREV
;
A
#
# COMPACT_ATOMS: atom_id res chain seq x y z
N SER A 1 89.61 51.75 37.35
CA SER A 1 89.07 51.15 36.16
C SER A 1 88.13 50.00 36.62
N GLY A 2 86.82 50.25 36.59
CA GLY A 2 85.85 49.22 36.86
C GLY A 2 85.57 48.39 35.58
N GLU A 3 85.86 47.12 35.65
CA GLU A 3 85.45 46.20 34.59
C GLU A 3 83.93 46.05 34.59
N GLN A 4 83.28 46.40 33.51
CA GLN A 4 81.88 46.09 33.29
C GLN A 4 81.78 44.60 33.01
N SER A 5 81.12 43.86 33.92
CA SER A 5 80.75 42.49 33.68
C SER A 5 79.53 42.45 32.76
N VAL A 6 79.69 41.85 31.61
CA VAL A 6 78.55 41.62 30.67
C VAL A 6 77.96 40.25 31.00
N VAL A 7 76.67 40.22 31.37
CA VAL A 7 75.89 38.98 31.53
C VAL A 7 75.15 38.79 30.22
N THR A 8 75.43 37.71 29.50
CA THR A 8 74.67 37.31 28.30
C THR A 8 73.59 36.25 28.70
N VAL A 9 72.31 36.56 28.52
CA VAL A 9 71.25 35.61 28.70
C VAL A 9 70.78 35.18 27.31
N ARG A 10 70.84 33.89 27.03
CA ARG A 10 70.34 33.31 25.78
C ARG A 10 68.99 32.67 26.00
N PHE A 11 68.05 33.04 25.18
CA PHE A 11 66.72 32.42 25.14
C PHE A 11 66.63 31.61 23.84
N ASP A 12 66.44 30.29 23.94
CA ASP A 12 66.18 29.42 22.81
C ASP A 12 64.71 29.00 22.80
N ASN A 13 64.05 29.35 21.72
CA ASN A 13 62.67 28.91 21.50
C ASN A 13 62.68 27.73 20.53
N ALA A 14 62.04 26.64 20.91
CA ALA A 14 61.83 25.52 20.04
C ALA A 14 60.79 25.89 18.95
N PRO A 15 61.05 25.58 17.66
CA PRO A 15 60.07 25.80 16.62
C PRO A 15 58.74 25.05 16.89
N ASP A 16 57.63 25.74 16.71
CA ASP A 16 56.29 25.16 16.87
C ASP A 16 56.08 23.96 15.94
N GLY A 17 55.30 23.00 16.40
CA GLY A 17 54.90 21.85 15.59
C GLY A 17 53.56 22.07 14.88
N ILE A 18 53.25 21.17 13.97
CA ILE A 18 52.02 21.18 13.19
C ILE A 18 51.29 19.84 13.38
N LEU A 19 49.98 19.90 13.60
CA LEU A 19 49.10 18.73 13.54
C LEU A 19 48.36 18.72 12.20
N LEU A 20 48.43 17.57 11.49
CA LEU A 20 47.64 17.30 10.30
C LEU A 20 46.69 16.16 10.59
N ILE A 21 45.39 16.43 10.47
CA ILE A 21 44.35 15.42 10.57
C ILE A 21 43.87 15.09 9.16
N ARG A 22 43.73 13.80 8.86
CA ARG A 22 43.16 13.30 7.61
C ARG A 22 41.94 12.48 7.92
N LYS A 23 40.84 12.81 7.24
CA LYS A 23 39.55 12.12 7.37
C LYS A 23 39.26 11.36 6.09
N VAL A 24 39.03 10.04 6.21
CA VAL A 24 38.84 9.16 5.05
C VAL A 24 37.70 8.16 5.29
N CYS A 25 37.16 7.63 4.20
CA CYS A 25 36.19 6.52 4.23
C CYS A 25 36.89 5.22 4.66
N SER A 26 36.27 4.46 5.57
CA SER A 26 36.86 3.23 6.12
C SER A 26 36.95 2.10 5.08
N VAL A 27 36.02 2.03 4.13
CA VAL A 27 35.96 1.00 3.09
C VAL A 27 36.75 1.37 1.84
N ASN A 28 37.03 2.66 1.63
CA ASN A 28 37.88 3.15 0.55
C ASN A 28 38.69 4.35 1.03
N PRO A 29 39.89 4.14 1.58
CA PRO A 29 40.69 5.22 2.15
C PRO A 29 41.17 6.28 1.15
N SER A 30 41.03 6.06 -0.16
CA SER A 30 41.29 7.08 -1.17
C SER A 30 40.18 8.14 -1.26
N VAL A 31 39.00 7.85 -0.68
CA VAL A 31 37.90 8.81 -0.56
C VAL A 31 38.12 9.64 0.71
N THR A 32 38.44 10.92 0.53
CA THR A 32 38.57 11.90 1.61
C THR A 32 37.22 12.49 1.98
N LEU A 33 37.05 12.86 3.27
CA LEU A 33 35.77 13.28 3.80
C LEU A 33 35.82 14.72 4.32
N ALA A 34 35.18 15.62 3.59
CA ALA A 34 34.99 17.01 3.99
C ALA A 34 33.93 17.18 5.06
N ASN A 35 33.96 18.31 5.78
CA ASN A 35 32.93 18.73 6.77
C ASN A 35 32.80 17.82 8.01
N ALA A 36 33.78 16.95 8.28
CA ALA A 36 33.87 16.29 9.58
C ALA A 36 34.31 17.31 10.64
N GLU A 37 33.66 17.31 11.80
CA GLU A 37 33.99 18.25 12.88
C GLU A 37 34.76 17.55 13.99
N PHE A 38 35.80 18.20 14.46
CA PHE A 38 36.69 17.70 15.49
C PHE A 38 36.86 18.72 16.62
N LYS A 39 36.88 18.22 17.85
CA LYS A 39 37.38 18.98 19.01
C LYS A 39 38.82 18.63 19.23
N ILE A 40 39.69 19.67 19.31
CA ILE A 40 41.14 19.54 19.48
C ILE A 40 41.55 20.31 20.75
N THR A 41 42.16 19.64 21.70
CA THR A 41 42.63 20.20 22.94
C THR A 41 44.05 19.71 23.27
N TYR A 42 44.78 20.46 24.10
CA TYR A 42 45.91 19.87 24.79
C TYR A 42 45.44 18.86 25.85
N ALA A 43 46.29 17.96 26.29
CA ALA A 43 45.96 16.93 27.26
C ALA A 43 45.52 17.48 28.60
N ASP A 44 45.96 18.72 28.94
CA ASP A 44 45.56 19.48 30.14
C ASP A 44 44.19 20.14 30.01
N GLY A 45 43.47 19.92 28.89
CA GLY A 45 42.14 20.49 28.63
C GLY A 45 42.16 21.88 27.99
N THR A 46 43.33 22.49 27.80
CA THR A 46 43.44 23.80 27.16
C THR A 46 42.98 23.70 25.72
N LEU A 47 42.07 24.58 25.30
CA LEU A 47 41.57 24.66 23.95
C LEU A 47 42.63 25.15 22.96
N ILE A 48 42.57 24.66 21.75
CA ILE A 48 43.48 25.05 20.67
C ILE A 48 42.71 25.86 19.64
N GLY A 49 43.26 27.00 19.21
CA GLY A 49 42.67 27.92 18.23
C GLY A 49 41.59 28.83 18.79
N ASP A 50 41.06 29.69 17.93
CA ASP A 50 40.09 30.75 18.30
C ASP A 50 38.63 30.29 18.35
N SER A 51 38.34 29.04 17.93
CA SER A 51 36.98 28.52 17.74
C SER A 51 36.57 27.49 18.81
N ASN A 52 36.90 27.71 20.07
CA ASN A 52 36.60 26.78 21.17
C ASN A 52 37.17 25.37 20.95
N GLY A 53 38.26 25.21 20.20
CA GLY A 53 38.88 23.94 19.85
C GLY A 53 38.12 23.16 18.81
N ILE A 54 37.16 23.76 18.09
CA ILE A 54 36.35 23.11 17.04
C ILE A 54 36.96 23.43 15.66
N PHE A 55 37.21 22.36 14.89
CA PHE A 55 37.76 22.41 13.55
C PHE A 55 36.96 21.54 12.61
N ARG A 56 36.95 21.88 11.33
CA ARG A 56 36.29 21.09 10.28
C ARG A 56 37.25 20.73 9.17
N THR A 57 37.10 19.51 8.65
CA THR A 57 37.88 19.09 7.47
C THR A 57 37.45 19.88 6.24
N ASP A 58 38.47 20.27 5.46
CA ASP A 58 38.31 20.97 4.18
C ASP A 58 37.81 20.03 3.06
N GLU A 59 37.82 20.53 1.82
CA GLU A 59 37.41 19.78 0.63
C GLU A 59 38.32 18.57 0.33
N HIS A 60 39.55 18.57 0.88
CA HIS A 60 40.50 17.46 0.77
C HIS A 60 40.43 16.50 1.96
N GLY A 61 39.49 16.72 2.90
CA GLY A 61 39.33 15.91 4.12
C GLY A 61 40.44 16.18 5.14
N GLU A 62 41.09 17.37 5.14
CA GLU A 62 42.19 17.70 5.99
C GLU A 62 41.88 18.84 6.97
N ILE A 63 42.50 18.78 8.15
CA ILE A 63 42.64 19.88 9.10
C ILE A 63 44.13 20.06 9.37
N ARG A 64 44.63 21.28 9.17
CA ARG A 64 46.01 21.65 9.48
C ARG A 64 46.04 22.69 10.60
N VAL A 65 46.64 22.32 11.72
CA VAL A 65 46.74 23.17 12.90
C VAL A 65 48.24 23.49 13.16
N PRO A 66 48.70 24.68 12.79
CA PRO A 66 50.05 25.14 13.08
C PRO A 66 50.19 25.76 14.49
N GLY A 67 51.39 26.10 14.90
CA GLY A 67 51.63 26.85 16.13
C GLY A 67 51.49 26.05 17.40
N LEU A 68 51.58 24.73 17.36
CA LEU A 68 51.43 23.87 18.52
C LEU A 68 52.74 23.72 19.30
N LYS A 69 52.65 23.78 20.62
CA LYS A 69 53.81 23.73 21.53
C LYS A 69 54.49 22.35 21.51
N PRO A 70 55.79 22.26 21.17
CA PRO A 70 56.51 21.00 21.19
C PRO A 70 56.50 20.36 22.57
N GLY A 71 56.53 19.02 22.60
CA GLY A 71 56.49 18.22 23.83
C GLY A 71 55.12 18.08 24.49
N LYS A 72 54.12 18.90 24.12
CA LYS A 72 52.75 18.75 24.56
C LYS A 72 52.01 17.65 23.81
N SER A 73 51.12 16.97 24.51
CA SER A 73 50.15 16.02 23.89
C SER A 73 48.87 16.71 23.54
N VAL A 74 48.35 16.39 22.36
CA VAL A 74 47.09 16.89 21.84
C VAL A 74 46.11 15.74 21.71
N ILE A 75 44.87 15.96 22.13
CA ILE A 75 43.73 15.02 22.03
C ILE A 75 42.79 15.53 20.93
N VAL A 76 42.45 14.63 20.02
CA VAL A 76 41.58 14.89 18.89
C VAL A 76 40.37 13.94 18.95
N THR A 77 39.19 14.51 19.00
CA THR A 77 37.93 13.75 19.08
C THR A 77 36.97 14.21 17.99
N GLU A 78 36.43 13.28 17.21
CA GLU A 78 35.36 13.63 16.27
C GLU A 78 34.08 13.96 17.01
N THR A 79 33.48 15.10 16.72
CA THR A 79 32.22 15.57 17.35
C THR A 79 31.04 15.46 16.39
N ARG A 80 31.31 15.43 15.08
CA ARG A 80 30.31 15.27 14.04
C ARG A 80 30.91 14.63 12.80
N ALA A 81 30.30 13.53 12.35
CA ALA A 81 30.62 12.90 11.08
C ALA A 81 30.05 13.68 9.89
N PRO A 82 30.64 13.56 8.70
CA PRO A 82 30.01 14.03 7.47
C PRO A 82 28.69 13.32 7.18
N ASP A 83 27.82 13.98 6.41
CA ASP A 83 26.56 13.36 5.99
C ASP A 83 26.81 12.04 5.25
N GLY A 84 25.99 11.02 5.55
CA GLY A 84 26.14 9.69 4.98
C GLY A 84 27.13 8.78 5.70
N TYR A 85 27.75 9.24 6.78
CA TYR A 85 28.75 8.47 7.55
C TYR A 85 28.35 8.33 9.03
N LEU A 86 28.86 7.26 9.65
CA LEU A 86 28.74 7.04 11.09
C LEU A 86 29.89 7.75 11.80
N ILE A 87 29.55 8.40 12.93
CA ILE A 87 30.58 9.05 13.78
C ILE A 87 31.44 7.98 14.46
N ASP A 88 32.76 8.23 14.56
CA ASP A 88 33.69 7.52 15.42
C ASP A 88 34.09 8.42 16.58
N THR A 89 33.58 8.14 17.77
CA THR A 89 33.82 8.95 18.98
C THR A 89 35.14 8.60 19.68
N GLN A 90 35.95 7.66 19.14
CA GLN A 90 37.23 7.33 19.71
C GLN A 90 38.22 8.46 19.50
N SER A 91 38.74 9.00 20.62
CA SER A 91 39.79 10.02 20.59
C SER A 91 41.15 9.41 20.22
N GLN A 92 41.93 10.18 19.49
CA GLN A 92 43.37 9.88 19.26
C GLN A 92 44.22 10.95 19.96
N THR A 93 45.32 10.50 20.52
CA THR A 93 46.30 11.39 21.19
C THR A 93 47.63 11.31 20.48
N VAL A 94 48.25 12.48 20.29
CA VAL A 94 49.58 12.56 19.69
C VAL A 94 50.44 13.60 20.39
N GLN A 95 51.74 13.33 20.53
CA GLN A 95 52.69 14.29 21.06
C GLN A 95 53.23 15.17 19.92
N ILE A 96 53.22 16.49 20.12
CA ILE A 96 53.75 17.47 19.17
C ILE A 96 55.25 17.46 19.19
N LYS A 97 55.85 17.37 18.01
CA LYS A 97 57.32 17.37 17.81
C LYS A 97 57.80 18.70 17.29
N GLU A 98 58.93 19.11 17.78
CA GLU A 98 59.62 20.36 17.43
C GLU A 98 59.81 20.47 15.91
N GLY A 99 59.29 21.55 15.31
CA GLY A 99 59.46 21.88 13.90
C GLY A 99 58.93 20.85 12.92
N ARG A 100 58.11 19.87 13.38
CA ARG A 100 57.61 18.79 12.53
C ARG A 100 56.12 18.78 12.41
N THR A 101 55.61 18.21 11.31
CA THR A 101 54.23 17.85 11.14
C THR A 101 54.02 16.44 11.68
N VAL A 102 53.07 16.28 12.63
CA VAL A 102 52.54 15.00 13.11
C VAL A 102 51.17 14.78 12.50
N SER A 103 50.88 13.55 12.07
CA SER A 103 49.62 13.25 11.35
C SER A 103 48.79 12.23 12.10
N LEU A 104 47.46 12.43 12.12
CA LEU A 104 46.44 11.49 12.57
C LEU A 104 45.51 11.18 11.42
N THR A 105 45.08 9.93 11.31
CA THR A 105 44.06 9.51 10.33
C THR A 105 42.84 8.98 11.06
N PHE A 106 41.70 9.57 10.76
CA PHE A 106 40.39 9.13 11.25
C PHE A 106 39.56 8.53 10.10
N LYS A 107 38.82 7.48 10.40
CA LYS A 107 38.03 6.75 9.42
C LYS A 107 36.57 6.73 9.83
N ASN A 108 35.63 7.03 8.92
CA ASN A 108 34.22 6.79 9.14
C ASN A 108 33.69 5.69 8.25
N GLN A 109 32.76 4.93 8.78
CA GLN A 109 32.00 3.93 8.02
C GLN A 109 30.85 4.62 7.29
N PRO A 110 30.63 4.36 5.99
CA PRO A 110 29.45 4.82 5.30
C PRO A 110 28.21 4.14 5.88
N LYS A 111 27.12 4.86 5.91
CA LYS A 111 25.79 4.34 6.24
C LYS A 111 25.24 3.51 5.08
N GLY A 112 24.27 2.65 5.38
CA GLY A 112 23.70 1.73 4.41
C GLY A 112 22.54 2.30 3.61
N LYS A 113 21.98 1.44 2.75
CA LYS A 113 20.90 1.75 1.81
C LYS A 113 19.91 0.61 1.75
N LEU A 114 18.63 0.92 1.68
CA LEU A 114 17.54 -0.03 1.45
C LEU A 114 16.81 0.33 0.16
N ILE A 115 16.64 -0.65 -0.71
CA ILE A 115 15.82 -0.56 -1.92
C ILE A 115 14.63 -1.51 -1.75
N ILE A 116 13.41 -0.97 -1.81
CA ILE A 116 12.18 -1.75 -1.83
C ILE A 116 11.70 -1.81 -3.27
N GLN A 117 11.55 -3.02 -3.80
CA GLN A 117 11.03 -3.27 -5.15
C GLN A 117 9.65 -3.92 -5.06
N LYS A 118 8.65 -3.23 -5.59
CA LYS A 118 7.28 -3.72 -5.66
C LYS A 118 7.03 -4.37 -7.01
N ARG A 119 6.62 -5.65 -7.00
CA ARG A 119 6.46 -6.46 -8.21
C ARG A 119 5.12 -7.18 -8.24
N ASP A 120 4.59 -7.36 -9.46
CA ASP A 120 3.47 -8.28 -9.72
C ASP A 120 3.93 -9.72 -9.48
N SER A 121 3.16 -10.49 -8.69
CA SER A 121 3.51 -11.86 -8.31
C SER A 121 3.54 -12.84 -9.46
N ALA A 122 2.73 -12.62 -10.49
CA ALA A 122 2.60 -13.50 -11.65
C ALA A 122 3.58 -13.13 -12.78
N THR A 123 3.79 -11.83 -13.03
CA THR A 123 4.54 -11.34 -14.18
C THR A 123 5.92 -10.81 -13.84
N GLY A 124 6.17 -10.46 -12.57
CA GLY A 124 7.40 -9.78 -12.12
C GLY A 124 7.50 -8.30 -12.54
N GLN A 125 6.48 -7.76 -13.20
CA GLN A 125 6.47 -6.37 -13.62
C GLN A 125 6.47 -5.41 -12.42
N PRO A 126 7.11 -4.22 -12.56
CA PRO A 126 7.12 -3.22 -11.52
C PRO A 126 5.70 -2.69 -11.24
N LEU A 127 5.43 -2.42 -9.96
CA LEU A 127 4.15 -1.89 -9.50
C LEU A 127 4.34 -0.51 -8.86
N PRO A 128 4.04 0.57 -9.58
CA PRO A 128 4.00 1.92 -9.02
C PRO A 128 2.77 2.14 -8.13
N GLY A 129 2.85 3.12 -7.23
CA GLY A 129 1.73 3.57 -6.42
C GLY A 129 1.41 2.71 -5.19
N ALA A 130 2.25 1.73 -4.84
CA ALA A 130 2.18 1.04 -3.56
C ALA A 130 2.71 1.94 -2.44
N GLU A 131 2.05 1.94 -1.29
CA GLU A 131 2.44 2.76 -0.15
C GLU A 131 3.06 1.90 0.96
N PHE A 132 4.19 2.36 1.47
CA PHE A 132 4.97 1.68 2.50
C PHE A 132 5.30 2.58 3.67
N ARG A 133 5.48 1.96 4.83
CA ARG A 133 6.11 2.54 6.00
C ARG A 133 7.29 1.66 6.42
N VAL A 134 8.40 2.29 6.77
CA VAL A 134 9.59 1.60 7.28
C VAL A 134 9.84 2.08 8.71
N THR A 135 10.09 1.13 9.61
CA THR A 135 10.41 1.40 11.00
C THR A 135 11.69 0.68 11.41
N THR A 136 12.29 1.13 12.50
CA THR A 136 13.30 0.34 13.21
C THR A 136 12.63 -0.86 13.89
N ALA A 137 13.42 -1.82 14.37
CA ALA A 137 12.90 -2.95 15.15
C ALA A 137 12.14 -2.50 16.43
N ALA A 138 12.45 -1.31 16.96
CA ALA A 138 11.77 -0.70 18.09
C ALA A 138 10.48 0.05 17.71
N GLY A 139 10.10 0.05 16.41
CA GLY A 139 8.88 0.69 15.91
C GLY A 139 9.01 2.19 15.61
N CYS A 140 10.22 2.77 15.65
CA CYS A 140 10.43 4.18 15.29
C CYS A 140 10.41 4.34 13.76
N GLU A 141 9.64 5.30 13.25
CA GLU A 141 9.58 5.61 11.83
C GLU A 141 10.92 6.11 11.28
N VAL A 142 11.21 5.76 10.03
CA VAL A 142 12.45 6.10 9.33
C VAL A 142 12.11 6.92 8.09
N GLY A 143 12.81 8.05 7.89
CA GLY A 143 12.66 8.90 6.71
C GLY A 143 13.39 8.33 5.48
N LEU A 144 13.14 8.90 4.29
CA LEU A 144 13.87 8.56 3.06
C LEU A 144 15.37 8.86 3.15
N ASP A 145 15.74 9.81 3.99
CA ASP A 145 17.11 10.19 4.33
C ASP A 145 17.76 9.28 5.40
N GLY A 146 17.02 8.27 5.89
CA GLY A 146 17.47 7.34 6.92
C GLY A 146 17.44 7.90 8.34
N VAL A 147 16.90 9.09 8.56
CA VAL A 147 16.82 9.71 9.89
C VAL A 147 15.59 9.17 10.62
N ILE A 148 15.80 8.71 11.85
CA ILE A 148 14.73 8.19 12.72
C ILE A 148 13.91 9.34 13.27
N GLY A 149 12.57 9.30 13.08
CA GLY A 149 11.65 10.36 13.52
C GLY A 149 11.86 11.69 12.82
N SER A 150 12.41 11.68 11.60
CA SER A 150 12.74 12.86 10.83
C SER A 150 11.49 13.65 10.41
N SER A 151 11.59 14.99 10.50
CA SER A 151 10.59 15.91 9.93
C SER A 151 10.56 15.93 8.39
N THR A 152 11.54 15.32 7.71
CA THR A 152 11.59 15.16 6.26
C THR A 152 10.79 13.95 5.77
N LEU A 153 10.08 13.27 6.67
CA LEU A 153 9.13 12.24 6.30
C LEU A 153 8.09 12.81 5.34
N THR A 154 7.76 12.06 4.32
CA THR A 154 6.58 12.28 3.50
C THR A 154 5.33 12.27 4.38
N GLN A 155 4.19 12.74 3.88
CA GLN A 155 2.97 12.82 4.67
C GLN A 155 2.72 11.53 5.48
N ASN A 156 2.69 11.65 6.82
CA ASN A 156 2.45 10.56 7.78
C ASN A 156 3.47 9.40 7.72
N GLY A 157 4.72 9.65 7.29
CA GLY A 157 5.75 8.61 7.19
C GLY A 157 5.50 7.55 6.13
N ILE A 158 4.67 7.85 5.14
CA ILE A 158 4.32 6.95 4.05
C ILE A 158 5.15 7.28 2.81
N PHE A 159 5.75 6.26 2.22
CA PHE A 159 6.51 6.32 0.97
C PHE A 159 5.73 5.63 -0.13
N THR A 160 5.76 6.16 -1.34
CA THR A 160 5.07 5.60 -2.50
C THR A 160 6.07 5.09 -3.52
N THR A 161 5.86 3.88 -4.05
CA THR A 161 6.70 3.34 -5.13
C THR A 161 6.58 4.19 -6.40
N ASP A 162 7.73 4.47 -7.00
CA ASP A 162 7.84 5.25 -8.23
C ASP A 162 7.39 4.49 -9.49
N GLY A 163 7.62 5.07 -10.67
CA GLY A 163 7.28 4.44 -11.96
C GLY A 163 7.99 3.13 -12.25
N GLN A 164 9.10 2.86 -11.55
CA GLN A 164 9.84 1.60 -11.63
C GLN A 164 9.45 0.62 -10.51
N GLY A 165 8.46 0.98 -9.70
CA GLY A 165 8.01 0.20 -8.55
C GLY A 165 9.03 0.21 -7.42
N GLU A 166 9.82 1.27 -7.25
CA GLU A 166 10.91 1.33 -6.27
C GLU A 166 10.74 2.44 -5.24
N ILE A 167 11.25 2.18 -4.05
CA ILE A 167 11.53 3.14 -2.99
C ILE A 167 12.97 2.95 -2.58
N THR A 168 13.75 4.02 -2.52
CA THR A 168 15.12 4.02 -2.04
C THR A 168 15.22 4.83 -0.76
N ILE A 169 15.76 4.22 0.30
CA ILE A 169 16.08 4.86 1.58
C ILE A 169 17.60 4.83 1.74
N THR A 170 18.19 5.99 1.90
CA THR A 170 19.64 6.15 2.05
C THR A 170 20.01 6.45 3.50
N ASN A 171 21.31 6.44 3.80
CA ASN A 171 21.87 6.86 5.08
C ASN A 171 21.37 6.06 6.30
N LEU A 172 21.02 4.79 6.09
CA LEU A 172 20.58 3.91 7.16
C LEU A 172 21.76 3.49 8.05
N ALA A 173 21.60 3.63 9.37
CA ALA A 173 22.51 3.04 10.32
C ALA A 173 22.42 1.50 10.24
N PRO A 174 23.50 0.76 10.53
CA PRO A 174 23.44 -0.69 10.67
C PRO A 174 22.40 -1.09 11.73
N GLY A 175 21.57 -2.06 11.39
CA GLY A 175 20.51 -2.51 12.29
C GLY A 175 19.37 -3.22 11.57
N ALA A 176 18.38 -3.64 12.34
CA ALA A 176 17.18 -4.29 11.85
C ALA A 176 16.06 -3.27 11.57
N TYR A 177 15.42 -3.42 10.43
CA TYR A 177 14.31 -2.59 9.97
C TYR A 177 13.12 -3.45 9.58
N VAL A 178 11.92 -2.89 9.71
CA VAL A 178 10.66 -3.55 9.37
C VAL A 178 9.97 -2.75 8.27
N ILE A 179 9.62 -3.43 7.20
CA ILE A 179 8.93 -2.87 6.04
C ILE A 179 7.48 -3.32 6.10
N ASN A 180 6.54 -2.39 6.10
CA ASN A 180 5.10 -2.64 6.08
C ASN A 180 4.48 -2.01 4.84
N GLU A 181 3.76 -2.81 4.07
CA GLU A 181 2.88 -2.28 3.03
C GLU A 181 1.62 -1.70 3.69
N ILE A 182 1.32 -0.45 3.40
CA ILE A 182 0.16 0.28 3.94
C ILE A 182 -1.00 0.24 2.96
N LYS A 183 -0.68 0.27 1.66
CA LYS A 183 -1.68 0.23 0.58
C LYS A 183 -1.11 -0.43 -0.65
N ALA A 184 -1.84 -1.39 -1.20
CA ALA A 184 -1.50 -1.99 -2.48
C ALA A 184 -1.83 -1.04 -3.65
N PRO A 185 -1.19 -1.20 -4.81
CA PRO A 185 -1.61 -0.52 -6.02
C PRO A 185 -3.06 -0.88 -6.38
N THR A 186 -3.74 0.01 -7.10
CA THR A 186 -5.12 -0.22 -7.56
C THR A 186 -5.23 -1.55 -8.33
N GLY A 187 -6.21 -2.38 -8.00
CA GLY A 187 -6.45 -3.68 -8.62
C GLY A 187 -5.60 -4.83 -8.06
N TYR A 188 -4.79 -4.56 -7.02
CA TYR A 188 -3.96 -5.57 -6.36
C TYR A 188 -4.41 -5.83 -4.92
N VAL A 189 -4.12 -7.01 -4.43
CA VAL A 189 -4.37 -7.42 -3.05
C VAL A 189 -3.16 -7.07 -2.20
N MET A 190 -3.39 -6.36 -1.10
CA MET A 190 -2.33 -5.99 -0.15
C MET A 190 -1.79 -7.23 0.57
N ASP A 191 -0.47 -7.38 0.60
CA ASP A 191 0.20 -8.29 1.51
C ASP A 191 0.32 -7.63 2.88
N ARG A 192 -0.33 -8.21 3.88
CA ARG A 192 -0.31 -7.70 5.26
C ARG A 192 0.88 -8.19 6.07
N ALA A 193 1.70 -9.08 5.52
CA ALA A 193 2.89 -9.56 6.19
C ALA A 193 3.98 -8.48 6.20
N SER A 194 4.58 -8.28 7.39
CA SER A 194 5.75 -7.42 7.52
C SER A 194 6.99 -8.12 6.97
N THR A 195 7.87 -7.39 6.34
CA THR A 195 9.16 -7.88 5.88
C THR A 195 10.27 -7.29 6.75
N ASN A 196 11.10 -8.16 7.32
CA ASN A 196 12.27 -7.76 8.10
C ASN A 196 13.52 -7.72 7.21
N VAL A 197 14.36 -6.72 7.41
CA VAL A 197 15.64 -6.57 6.72
C VAL A 197 16.70 -6.10 7.69
N VAL A 198 17.92 -6.58 7.54
CA VAL A 198 19.08 -6.14 8.33
C VAL A 198 20.03 -5.37 7.42
N ILE A 199 20.30 -4.12 7.77
CA ILE A 199 21.34 -3.32 7.13
C ILE A 199 22.65 -3.58 7.87
N GLY A 200 23.64 -4.07 7.14
CA GLY A 200 24.97 -4.34 7.66
C GLY A 200 25.82 -3.08 7.78
N LYS A 201 27.08 -3.29 8.20
CA LYS A 201 28.11 -2.24 8.28
C LYS A 201 28.69 -1.94 6.89
N ASN A 202 29.50 -0.89 6.82
CA ASN A 202 30.35 -0.54 5.67
C ASN A 202 29.59 -0.20 4.38
N GLY A 203 28.47 0.50 4.52
CA GLY A 203 27.69 0.96 3.36
C GLY A 203 26.88 -0.15 2.70
N ASP A 204 26.47 -1.14 3.47
CA ASP A 204 25.67 -2.27 3.00
C ASP A 204 24.40 -1.79 2.25
N THR A 205 24.11 -2.43 1.13
CA THR A 205 22.91 -2.18 0.35
C THR A 205 22.05 -3.44 0.33
N GLN A 206 20.84 -3.34 0.86
CA GLN A 206 19.86 -4.41 0.83
C GLN A 206 18.74 -4.08 -0.15
N THR A 207 18.33 -5.08 -0.92
CA THR A 207 17.17 -5.00 -1.81
C THR A 207 16.11 -6.00 -1.34
N VAL A 208 14.90 -5.51 -1.11
CA VAL A 208 13.76 -6.31 -0.69
C VAL A 208 12.70 -6.26 -1.77
N ILE A 209 12.27 -7.44 -2.24
CA ILE A 209 11.20 -7.58 -3.22
C ILE A 209 9.90 -7.91 -2.47
N VAL A 210 8.90 -7.04 -2.61
CA VAL A 210 7.54 -7.24 -2.09
C VAL A 210 6.60 -7.46 -3.27
N LYS A 211 5.85 -8.56 -3.24
CA LYS A 211 4.97 -8.95 -4.35
C LYS A 211 3.51 -8.79 -3.98
N ASN A 212 2.69 -8.32 -4.93
CA ASN A 212 1.24 -8.36 -4.81
C ASN A 212 0.64 -9.16 -5.98
N SER A 213 -0.49 -9.78 -5.73
CA SER A 213 -1.28 -10.46 -6.75
C SER A 213 -2.44 -9.56 -7.17
N LYS A 214 -2.81 -9.61 -8.45
CA LYS A 214 -4.05 -8.96 -8.91
C LYS A 214 -5.23 -9.52 -8.14
N ALA A 215 -6.18 -8.67 -7.81
CA ALA A 215 -7.48 -9.12 -7.35
C ALA A 215 -8.17 -9.94 -8.44
N GLY A 216 -9.15 -10.76 -8.05
CA GLY A 216 -9.88 -11.61 -8.98
C GLY A 216 -11.04 -10.90 -9.65
N THR A 217 -11.80 -11.65 -10.42
CA THR A 217 -12.98 -11.19 -11.18
C THR A 217 -14.15 -12.13 -10.93
N LEU A 218 -15.33 -11.56 -10.66
CA LEU A 218 -16.60 -12.27 -10.64
C LEU A 218 -17.39 -11.96 -11.90
N VAL A 219 -17.86 -12.99 -12.57
CA VAL A 219 -18.81 -12.90 -13.68
C VAL A 219 -20.15 -13.53 -13.25
N ILE A 220 -21.23 -12.82 -13.42
CA ILE A 220 -22.60 -13.34 -13.31
C ILE A 220 -23.13 -13.51 -14.72
N ASP A 221 -23.59 -14.70 -15.06
CA ASP A 221 -24.14 -15.03 -16.37
C ASP A 221 -25.60 -15.43 -16.20
N LYS A 222 -26.51 -14.61 -16.73
CA LYS A 222 -27.95 -14.73 -16.55
C LYS A 222 -28.63 -15.15 -17.86
N ARG A 223 -29.33 -16.29 -17.83
CA ARG A 223 -29.94 -16.88 -18.99
C ARG A 223 -31.42 -17.23 -18.78
N ASP A 224 -32.16 -17.29 -19.91
CA ASP A 224 -33.44 -17.95 -20.00
C ASP A 224 -33.27 -19.47 -19.81
N SER A 225 -34.00 -20.07 -18.90
CA SER A 225 -33.87 -21.50 -18.55
C SER A 225 -34.23 -22.46 -19.68
N LEU A 226 -35.10 -22.04 -20.61
CA LEU A 226 -35.57 -22.88 -21.70
C LEU A 226 -34.77 -22.69 -22.98
N THR A 227 -34.40 -21.46 -23.30
CA THR A 227 -33.78 -21.12 -24.59
C THR A 227 -32.28 -20.86 -24.50
N GLY A 228 -31.75 -20.62 -23.27
CA GLY A 228 -30.37 -20.22 -23.08
C GLY A 228 -30.05 -18.78 -23.51
N LYS A 229 -31.04 -18.00 -23.95
CA LYS A 229 -30.85 -16.61 -24.36
C LYS A 229 -30.42 -15.74 -23.18
N PRO A 230 -29.56 -14.73 -23.41
CA PRO A 230 -29.17 -13.80 -22.35
C PRO A 230 -30.35 -12.94 -21.90
N LEU A 231 -30.41 -12.66 -20.60
CA LEU A 231 -31.41 -11.79 -19.99
C LEU A 231 -30.77 -10.49 -19.53
N GLN A 232 -31.09 -9.40 -20.24
CA GLN A 232 -30.60 -8.04 -19.92
C GLN A 232 -31.52 -7.37 -18.87
N GLY A 233 -30.93 -6.58 -17.97
CA GLY A 233 -31.66 -5.74 -17.01
C GLY A 233 -32.09 -6.45 -15.73
N VAL A 234 -31.64 -7.69 -15.53
CA VAL A 234 -31.88 -8.42 -14.28
C VAL A 234 -30.98 -7.85 -13.17
N THR A 235 -31.54 -7.65 -11.98
CA THR A 235 -30.86 -7.00 -10.86
C THR A 235 -30.30 -8.01 -9.88
N PHE A 236 -29.03 -7.84 -9.56
CA PHE A 236 -28.32 -8.62 -8.57
C PHE A 236 -27.76 -7.74 -7.45
N LYS A 237 -27.81 -8.22 -6.22
CA LYS A 237 -27.06 -7.67 -5.09
C LYS A 237 -25.82 -8.52 -4.86
N VAL A 238 -24.66 -7.88 -4.78
CA VAL A 238 -23.38 -8.53 -4.52
C VAL A 238 -22.74 -7.92 -3.28
N THR A 239 -22.42 -8.77 -2.30
CA THR A 239 -21.77 -8.37 -1.06
C THR A 239 -20.67 -9.36 -0.69
N THR A 240 -19.81 -8.96 0.24
CA THR A 240 -18.96 -9.91 0.97
C THR A 240 -19.80 -10.81 1.87
N SER A 241 -19.21 -11.85 2.45
CA SER A 241 -19.86 -12.70 3.44
C SER A 241 -20.29 -11.95 4.72
N THR A 242 -19.70 -10.78 4.98
CA THR A 242 -20.04 -9.89 6.11
C THR A 242 -21.08 -8.82 5.73
N GLY A 243 -21.56 -8.82 4.47
CA GLY A 243 -22.59 -7.89 3.98
C GLY A 243 -22.05 -6.55 3.47
N GLU A 244 -20.73 -6.38 3.38
CA GLU A 244 -20.12 -5.18 2.82
C GLU A 244 -20.24 -5.15 1.29
N PHE A 245 -20.37 -3.96 0.71
CA PHE A 245 -20.41 -3.79 -0.74
C PHE A 245 -19.01 -4.00 -1.34
N VAL A 246 -18.97 -4.58 -2.54
CA VAL A 246 -17.72 -4.80 -3.26
C VAL A 246 -17.43 -3.63 -4.20
N PRO A 247 -16.16 -3.16 -4.29
CA PRO A 247 -15.79 -2.13 -5.23
C PRO A 247 -15.78 -2.69 -6.67
N ALA A 248 -16.37 -1.95 -7.61
CA ALA A 248 -16.16 -2.19 -9.03
C ALA A 248 -14.80 -1.65 -9.49
N GLU A 249 -14.30 -2.14 -10.63
CA GLU A 249 -12.96 -1.87 -11.17
C GLU A 249 -12.57 -0.37 -11.25
N ASN A 250 -13.54 0.52 -11.38
CA ASN A 250 -13.31 1.96 -11.49
C ASN A 250 -13.44 2.73 -10.16
N GLY A 251 -13.41 2.02 -9.03
CA GLY A 251 -13.65 2.63 -7.72
C GLY A 251 -15.10 3.11 -7.53
N GLN A 252 -15.97 2.87 -8.50
CA GLN A 252 -17.40 3.07 -8.33
C GLN A 252 -17.95 1.87 -7.56
N ILE A 253 -17.97 2.02 -6.25
CA ILE A 253 -18.78 1.17 -5.40
C ILE A 253 -20.22 1.49 -5.78
N SER A 254 -21.00 0.48 -6.19
CA SER A 254 -22.44 0.62 -6.21
C SER A 254 -22.85 1.05 -4.80
N SER A 255 -23.45 2.22 -4.65
CA SER A 255 -23.83 2.79 -3.35
C SER A 255 -24.80 1.91 -2.56
N ASN A 256 -25.38 0.88 -3.19
CA ASN A 256 -26.36 -0.04 -2.63
C ASN A 256 -26.04 -1.53 -2.92
N GLY A 257 -24.88 -1.84 -3.51
CA GLY A 257 -24.50 -3.20 -3.88
C GLY A 257 -25.26 -3.80 -5.05
N LEU A 258 -26.04 -3.01 -5.82
CA LEU A 258 -26.85 -3.49 -6.93
C LEU A 258 -26.12 -3.36 -8.26
N TYR A 259 -26.27 -4.40 -9.08
CA TYR A 259 -25.73 -4.53 -10.43
C TYR A 259 -26.82 -5.02 -11.38
N PHE A 260 -26.69 -4.67 -12.66
CA PHE A 260 -27.66 -5.01 -13.70
C PHE A 260 -26.99 -5.77 -14.82
N THR A 261 -27.61 -6.83 -15.32
CA THR A 261 -27.10 -7.59 -16.46
C THR A 261 -27.12 -6.75 -17.73
N ASP A 262 -26.06 -6.84 -18.50
CA ASP A 262 -25.91 -6.18 -19.80
C ASP A 262 -26.67 -6.92 -20.93
N LYS A 263 -26.50 -6.46 -22.17
CA LYS A 263 -27.12 -7.05 -23.38
C LYS A 263 -26.74 -8.53 -23.60
N ASP A 264 -25.61 -8.97 -23.06
CA ASP A 264 -25.12 -10.34 -23.15
C ASP A 264 -25.52 -11.18 -21.93
N GLY A 265 -26.36 -10.62 -21.04
CA GLY A 265 -26.85 -11.25 -19.81
C GLY A 265 -25.78 -11.31 -18.72
N LYS A 266 -24.74 -10.47 -18.78
CA LYS A 266 -23.59 -10.54 -17.89
C LYS A 266 -23.45 -9.33 -17.00
N ILE A 267 -22.87 -9.59 -15.81
CA ILE A 267 -22.29 -8.62 -14.93
C ILE A 267 -20.84 -9.05 -14.70
N THR A 268 -19.88 -8.16 -14.92
CA THR A 268 -18.47 -8.41 -14.67
C THR A 268 -17.99 -7.44 -13.60
N ILE A 269 -17.45 -7.97 -12.49
CA ILE A 269 -16.95 -7.21 -11.34
C ILE A 269 -15.47 -7.56 -11.17
N HIS A 270 -14.61 -6.61 -11.45
CA HIS A 270 -13.16 -6.76 -11.26
C HIS A 270 -12.74 -6.27 -9.87
N GLY A 271 -11.55 -6.66 -9.45
CA GLY A 271 -10.96 -6.16 -8.22
C GLY A 271 -11.54 -6.77 -6.95
N VAL A 272 -12.09 -7.96 -7.01
CA VAL A 272 -12.73 -8.66 -5.89
C VAL A 272 -11.91 -9.88 -5.45
N VAL A 273 -11.93 -10.16 -4.15
CA VAL A 273 -11.34 -11.36 -3.55
C VAL A 273 -12.13 -11.81 -2.34
N GLY A 274 -12.01 -13.09 -2.02
CA GLY A 274 -12.67 -13.69 -0.86
C GLY A 274 -14.06 -14.22 -1.17
N THR A 275 -14.84 -14.48 -0.13
CA THR A 275 -16.19 -15.04 -0.25
C THR A 275 -17.19 -13.95 -0.57
N LEU A 276 -17.87 -14.10 -1.70
CA LEU A 276 -18.93 -13.20 -2.17
C LEU A 276 -20.27 -13.89 -2.12
N VAL A 277 -21.32 -13.15 -1.79
CA VAL A 277 -22.72 -13.57 -1.79
C VAL A 277 -23.43 -12.80 -2.89
N VAL A 278 -24.02 -13.52 -3.84
CA VAL A 278 -24.72 -12.99 -5.02
C VAL A 278 -26.18 -13.39 -4.94
N THR A 279 -27.07 -12.41 -4.88
CA THR A 279 -28.52 -12.62 -4.78
C THR A 279 -29.22 -11.89 -5.91
N GLU A 280 -30.04 -12.61 -6.68
CA GLU A 280 -30.97 -11.98 -7.61
C GLU A 280 -32.07 -11.28 -6.83
N THR A 281 -32.22 -9.97 -7.02
CA THR A 281 -33.20 -9.16 -6.28
C THR A 281 -34.42 -8.79 -7.08
N ALA A 282 -34.29 -8.70 -8.41
CA ALA A 282 -35.41 -8.44 -9.30
C ALA A 282 -35.10 -9.02 -10.69
N THR A 283 -36.15 -9.57 -11.31
CA THR A 283 -36.11 -10.01 -12.69
C THR A 283 -36.77 -9.00 -13.64
N ILE A 284 -36.76 -9.29 -14.92
CA ILE A 284 -37.41 -8.48 -15.97
C ILE A 284 -38.84 -9.00 -16.21
N PRO A 285 -39.74 -8.14 -16.77
CA PRO A 285 -41.11 -8.57 -17.12
C PRO A 285 -41.12 -9.82 -18.00
N GLY A 286 -42.07 -10.73 -17.74
CA GLY A 286 -42.21 -11.97 -18.46
C GLY A 286 -41.38 -13.14 -17.95
N TYR A 287 -40.68 -12.97 -16.81
CA TYR A 287 -39.88 -14.00 -16.17
C TYR A 287 -40.15 -14.11 -14.68
N THR A 288 -39.95 -15.29 -14.12
CA THR A 288 -39.98 -15.56 -12.68
C THR A 288 -38.58 -15.93 -12.19
N ILE A 289 -38.23 -15.47 -10.96
CA ILE A 289 -36.97 -15.83 -10.29
C ILE A 289 -37.06 -17.29 -9.84
N ASP A 290 -36.01 -18.06 -10.10
CA ASP A 290 -35.85 -19.37 -9.47
C ASP A 290 -35.43 -19.18 -8.00
N GLU A 291 -36.35 -19.30 -7.09
CA GLU A 291 -36.13 -19.10 -5.65
C GLU A 291 -35.12 -20.10 -5.06
N ALA A 292 -34.99 -21.31 -5.64
CA ALA A 292 -34.05 -22.32 -5.16
C ALA A 292 -32.58 -21.93 -5.44
N SER A 293 -32.33 -21.24 -6.56
CA SER A 293 -30.99 -20.78 -6.97
C SER A 293 -30.78 -19.26 -6.88
N ARG A 294 -31.74 -18.55 -6.28
CA ARG A 294 -31.74 -17.08 -6.16
C ARG A 294 -30.48 -16.50 -5.55
N THR A 295 -29.90 -17.20 -4.56
CA THR A 295 -28.69 -16.78 -3.87
C THR A 295 -27.61 -17.84 -4.04
N GLN A 296 -26.43 -17.41 -4.53
CA GLN A 296 -25.26 -18.27 -4.65
C GLN A 296 -24.06 -17.60 -3.96
N THR A 297 -23.16 -18.45 -3.44
CA THR A 297 -21.93 -18.02 -2.80
C THR A 297 -20.74 -18.54 -3.59
N VAL A 298 -19.71 -17.70 -3.75
CA VAL A 298 -18.50 -18.07 -4.47
C VAL A 298 -17.26 -17.53 -3.76
N VAL A 299 -16.15 -18.25 -3.85
CA VAL A 299 -14.83 -17.77 -3.41
C VAL A 299 -14.05 -17.34 -4.64
N VAL A 300 -13.65 -16.06 -4.69
CA VAL A 300 -12.79 -15.51 -5.72
C VAL A 300 -11.38 -15.36 -5.15
N ASN A 301 -10.42 -16.05 -5.75
CA ASN A 301 -9.01 -15.96 -5.37
C ASN A 301 -8.29 -14.85 -6.18
N PRO A 302 -7.14 -14.35 -5.68
CA PRO A 302 -6.28 -13.47 -6.48
C PRO A 302 -5.91 -14.12 -7.81
N ASN A 303 -5.85 -13.32 -8.88
CA ASN A 303 -5.58 -13.73 -10.27
C ASN A 303 -6.59 -14.73 -10.86
N ASP A 304 -7.76 -14.89 -10.27
CA ASP A 304 -8.78 -15.86 -10.67
C ASP A 304 -10.02 -15.18 -11.25
N THR A 305 -10.76 -15.89 -12.08
CA THR A 305 -12.08 -15.49 -12.58
C THR A 305 -13.08 -16.58 -12.25
N GLN A 306 -14.08 -16.23 -11.46
CA GLN A 306 -15.20 -17.12 -11.14
C GLN A 306 -16.46 -16.67 -11.87
N THR A 307 -17.21 -17.65 -12.42
CA THR A 307 -18.50 -17.39 -13.09
C THR A 307 -19.61 -18.10 -12.35
N LEU A 308 -20.64 -17.35 -12.01
CA LEU A 308 -21.90 -17.89 -11.48
C LEU A 308 -22.97 -17.85 -12.55
N HIS A 309 -23.66 -18.96 -12.72
CA HIS A 309 -24.75 -19.10 -13.69
C HIS A 309 -26.09 -19.04 -12.96
N PHE A 310 -26.98 -18.17 -13.46
CA PHE A 310 -28.35 -18.03 -13.00
C PHE A 310 -29.30 -18.17 -14.18
N THR A 311 -30.43 -18.80 -13.96
CA THR A 311 -31.48 -18.91 -14.96
C THR A 311 -32.81 -18.39 -14.40
N ASN A 312 -33.63 -17.81 -15.26
CA ASN A 312 -35.04 -17.53 -14.95
C ASN A 312 -35.94 -18.21 -15.97
N THR A 313 -37.10 -18.59 -15.53
CA THR A 313 -38.10 -19.26 -16.36
C THR A 313 -39.06 -18.24 -16.91
N PRO A 314 -39.42 -18.27 -18.20
CA PRO A 314 -40.47 -17.43 -18.74
C PRO A 314 -41.76 -17.61 -17.95
N SER A 315 -42.38 -16.51 -17.54
CA SER A 315 -43.68 -16.52 -16.82
C SER A 315 -44.81 -16.91 -17.73
N THR A 316 -45.86 -17.49 -17.14
CA THR A 316 -47.10 -17.83 -17.83
C THR A 316 -48.16 -16.76 -17.61
N THR A 317 -48.95 -16.48 -18.64
CA THR A 317 -50.11 -15.60 -18.54
C THR A 317 -51.41 -16.44 -18.57
N LEU A 318 -52.27 -16.23 -17.58
CA LEU A 318 -53.60 -16.79 -17.58
C LEU A 318 -54.58 -15.76 -18.15
N VAL A 319 -55.38 -16.16 -19.12
CA VAL A 319 -56.49 -15.37 -19.65
C VAL A 319 -57.77 -16.08 -19.29
N ILE A 320 -58.68 -15.39 -18.57
CA ILE A 320 -60.04 -15.86 -18.29
C ILE A 320 -60.98 -15.08 -19.20
N GLU A 321 -61.77 -15.78 -19.98
CA GLU A 321 -62.78 -15.17 -20.86
C GLU A 321 -64.16 -15.55 -20.39
N LYS A 322 -65.02 -14.54 -20.22
CA LYS A 322 -66.43 -14.71 -19.79
C LYS A 322 -67.39 -14.23 -20.84
N TYR A 323 -68.29 -15.10 -21.21
CA TYR A 323 -69.36 -14.83 -22.19
C TYR A 323 -70.71 -15.12 -21.64
N ILE A 324 -71.78 -14.55 -22.27
CA ILE A 324 -73.16 -14.97 -22.05
C ILE A 324 -73.30 -16.40 -22.60
N GLU A 325 -73.90 -17.26 -21.79
CA GLU A 325 -74.10 -18.67 -22.16
C GLU A 325 -74.79 -18.83 -23.52
N GLY A 326 -74.17 -19.70 -24.37
CA GLY A 326 -74.67 -19.94 -25.71
C GLY A 326 -74.39 -18.84 -26.75
N THR A 327 -73.63 -17.81 -26.38
CA THR A 327 -73.28 -16.70 -27.26
C THR A 327 -71.78 -16.39 -27.23
N THR A 328 -71.33 -15.52 -28.15
CA THR A 328 -69.94 -14.95 -28.17
C THR A 328 -69.91 -13.53 -27.61
N THR A 329 -71.00 -13.11 -26.91
CA THR A 329 -71.09 -11.75 -26.31
C THR A 329 -70.32 -11.73 -25.03
N PRO A 330 -69.26 -10.89 -24.90
CA PRO A 330 -68.45 -10.82 -23.69
C PRO A 330 -69.25 -10.21 -22.52
N LEU A 331 -69.00 -10.73 -21.31
CA LEU A 331 -69.57 -10.22 -20.06
C LEU A 331 -68.53 -9.44 -19.26
N LYS A 332 -68.74 -8.14 -19.17
CA LYS A 332 -67.94 -7.23 -18.33
C LYS A 332 -68.44 -7.27 -16.87
N GLY A 333 -67.54 -7.00 -15.91
CA GLY A 333 -67.83 -6.77 -14.50
C GLY A 333 -68.06 -8.04 -13.69
N VAL A 334 -67.73 -9.19 -14.21
CA VAL A 334 -67.78 -10.48 -13.51
C VAL A 334 -66.49 -10.66 -12.70
N THR A 335 -66.63 -10.96 -11.40
CA THR A 335 -65.51 -11.15 -10.48
C THR A 335 -65.10 -12.62 -10.42
N PHE A 336 -63.81 -12.87 -10.55
CA PHE A 336 -63.19 -14.17 -10.34
C PHE A 336 -62.22 -14.14 -9.19
N LEU A 337 -62.31 -15.09 -8.27
CA LEU A 337 -61.27 -15.39 -7.29
C LEU A 337 -60.30 -16.41 -7.90
N VAL A 338 -59.01 -16.10 -7.93
CA VAL A 338 -57.99 -16.96 -8.48
C VAL A 338 -57.01 -17.39 -7.39
N THR A 339 -56.87 -18.70 -7.20
CA THR A 339 -56.01 -19.32 -6.20
C THR A 339 -55.14 -20.40 -6.81
N ASP A 340 -54.01 -20.70 -6.17
CA ASP A 340 -53.17 -21.88 -6.49
C ASP A 340 -53.78 -23.17 -5.91
N SER A 341 -53.12 -24.29 -6.08
CA SER A 341 -53.55 -25.60 -5.57
C SER A 341 -53.59 -25.69 -4.04
N SER A 342 -52.89 -24.80 -3.33
CA SER A 342 -52.90 -24.70 -1.87
C SER A 342 -53.99 -23.78 -1.34
N GLY A 343 -54.72 -23.11 -2.21
CA GLY A 343 -55.72 -22.11 -1.85
C GLY A 343 -55.16 -20.71 -1.62
N THR A 344 -53.90 -20.49 -1.90
CA THR A 344 -53.29 -19.17 -1.81
C THR A 344 -53.67 -18.31 -3.01
N VAL A 345 -54.03 -17.05 -2.77
CA VAL A 345 -54.40 -16.10 -3.84
C VAL A 345 -53.24 -15.81 -4.77
N VAL A 346 -53.52 -15.68 -6.05
CA VAL A 346 -52.50 -15.41 -7.09
C VAL A 346 -52.78 -14.12 -7.83
N GLY A 347 -51.73 -13.47 -8.30
CA GLY A 347 -51.78 -12.31 -9.18
C GLY A 347 -51.88 -10.98 -8.50
N ASN A 348 -52.73 -10.83 -7.48
CA ASN A 348 -52.86 -9.62 -6.66
C ASN A 348 -53.10 -9.95 -5.19
N SER A 349 -53.17 -8.94 -4.32
CA SER A 349 -53.21 -9.10 -2.87
C SER A 349 -54.47 -9.82 -2.33
N ASN A 350 -55.60 -9.82 -3.08
CA ASN A 350 -56.84 -10.45 -2.67
C ASN A 350 -57.27 -11.58 -3.62
N GLY A 351 -56.53 -11.80 -4.73
CA GLY A 351 -56.86 -12.82 -5.72
C GLY A 351 -58.10 -12.55 -6.54
N GLU A 352 -58.74 -11.40 -6.41
CA GLU A 352 -59.98 -11.04 -7.10
C GLU A 352 -59.69 -10.23 -8.35
N PHE A 353 -60.29 -10.63 -9.47
CA PHE A 353 -60.16 -10.01 -10.78
C PHE A 353 -61.53 -9.80 -11.40
N ILE A 354 -61.70 -8.65 -12.05
CA ILE A 354 -62.97 -8.27 -12.66
C ILE A 354 -62.78 -8.25 -14.18
N THR A 355 -63.68 -8.85 -14.93
CA THR A 355 -63.64 -8.85 -16.39
C THR A 355 -63.82 -7.46 -16.97
N ASP A 356 -62.99 -7.13 -17.96
CA ASP A 356 -62.98 -5.88 -18.71
C ASP A 356 -64.13 -5.79 -19.73
N GLU A 357 -64.08 -4.73 -20.59
CA GLU A 357 -65.07 -4.51 -21.66
C GLU A 357 -65.14 -5.66 -22.66
N ASN A 358 -64.07 -6.43 -22.78
CA ASN A 358 -63.99 -7.60 -23.67
C ASN A 358 -64.31 -8.92 -22.94
N GLY A 359 -64.81 -8.85 -21.70
CA GLY A 359 -65.11 -10.00 -20.90
C GLY A 359 -63.88 -10.76 -20.41
N ARG A 360 -62.71 -10.09 -20.32
CA ARG A 360 -61.41 -10.73 -20.04
C ARG A 360 -60.85 -10.29 -18.70
N VAL A 361 -60.18 -11.26 -18.05
CA VAL A 361 -59.19 -11.06 -17.01
C VAL A 361 -57.86 -11.58 -17.55
N VAL A 362 -56.79 -10.79 -17.39
CA VAL A 362 -55.44 -11.18 -17.78
C VAL A 362 -54.55 -11.13 -16.55
N ILE A 363 -53.96 -12.26 -16.15
CA ILE A 363 -53.07 -12.40 -15.00
C ILE A 363 -51.70 -12.78 -15.52
N HIS A 364 -50.74 -11.88 -15.39
CA HIS A 364 -49.35 -12.07 -15.84
C HIS A 364 -48.47 -12.66 -14.72
N ASP A 365 -47.29 -13.10 -15.11
CA ASP A 365 -46.19 -13.47 -14.21
C ASP A 365 -46.50 -14.66 -13.28
N LEU A 366 -47.31 -15.60 -13.77
CA LEU A 366 -47.52 -16.88 -13.10
C LEU A 366 -46.35 -17.82 -13.33
N GLU A 367 -45.94 -18.51 -12.28
CA GLU A 367 -44.91 -19.51 -12.35
C GLU A 367 -45.30 -20.68 -13.26
N PRO A 368 -44.49 -21.05 -14.27
CA PRO A 368 -44.80 -22.18 -15.15
C PRO A 368 -44.99 -23.48 -14.37
N GLY A 369 -46.00 -24.23 -14.73
CA GLY A 369 -46.37 -25.48 -14.06
C GLY A 369 -47.22 -25.29 -12.81
N THR A 370 -47.58 -24.08 -12.42
CA THR A 370 -48.53 -23.82 -11.32
C THR A 370 -49.91 -24.20 -11.76
N THR A 371 -50.62 -24.99 -10.95
CA THR A 371 -52.04 -25.25 -11.13
C THR A 371 -52.84 -24.15 -10.44
N VAL A 372 -53.68 -23.46 -11.19
CA VAL A 372 -54.54 -22.41 -10.66
C VAL A 372 -56.01 -22.77 -10.81
N THR A 373 -56.81 -22.32 -9.88
CA THR A 373 -58.27 -22.44 -9.88
C THR A 373 -58.88 -21.04 -9.97
N ALA A 374 -59.66 -20.80 -10.98
CA ALA A 374 -60.48 -19.59 -11.12
C ALA A 374 -61.92 -19.90 -10.80
N ARG A 375 -62.50 -19.20 -9.83
CA ARG A 375 -63.91 -19.36 -9.41
C ARG A 375 -64.61 -18.02 -9.50
N GLU A 376 -65.74 -17.99 -10.18
CA GLU A 376 -66.65 -16.85 -10.20
C GLU A 376 -67.23 -16.62 -8.81
N VAL A 377 -67.25 -15.39 -8.31
CA VAL A 377 -67.73 -15.00 -6.97
C VAL A 377 -68.66 -13.82 -7.03
#